data_18a9e66d1b19411b891b5027933af832
#
_entry.id   18a9e66d1b19411b891b5027933af832
#
_cell.length_a   1.000
_cell.length_b   1.000
_cell.length_c   1.000
_cell.angle_alpha   90.00
_cell.angle_beta   90.00
_cell.angle_gamma   90.00
#
_symmetry.space_group_name_H-M   'P 1'
#
loop_
_entity.id
_entity.type
_entity.pdbx_description
1 polymer ?
#
loop_
_entity_poly.entity_id
_entity_poly.type
_entity_poly.pdbx_seq_one_letter_code
_entity_poly.pdbx_strand_id
1 'polypeptide(L)'
;MGTNKFNEINQISYEQAKQEIQTGDILLCSGHYLVSELIKKASDSIFSHVGVLFRWNNHIIILESVEDDGVRAVPLSHYMYNYENSKEKYNGEIYIARHKEIENNDFHTEKIMKMFEKAMDFLNRNYDKDEIAKIVARIGLGIGRHKDDDEYICSEFVDECFKQLEIEFLRDSMGYILPEHIAADSNVKPLFRIYS
;
A
#
# COMPACT_ATOMS: atom_id res chain seq x y z
N MET A 1 -10.00 -16.53 3.27
CA MET A 1 -8.88 -15.60 3.07
C MET A 1 -9.27 -14.25 3.61
N GLY A 2 -8.34 -13.53 4.24
CA GLY A 2 -8.64 -12.25 4.91
C GLY A 2 -9.10 -11.13 4.00
N THR A 3 -8.82 -11.23 2.70
CA THR A 3 -9.19 -10.23 1.69
C THR A 3 -10.62 -10.34 1.15
N ASN A 4 -11.36 -11.39 1.49
CA ASN A 4 -12.77 -11.52 1.09
C ASN A 4 -13.65 -10.34 1.56
N LYS A 5 -13.23 -9.65 2.63
CA LYS A 5 -13.90 -8.44 3.13
C LYS A 5 -13.92 -7.28 2.14
N PHE A 6 -13.12 -7.34 1.05
CA PHE A 6 -13.09 -6.33 -0.01
C PHE A 6 -14.00 -6.64 -1.20
N ASN A 7 -14.67 -7.82 -1.23
CA ASN A 7 -15.47 -8.24 -2.38
C ASN A 7 -16.78 -7.44 -2.54
N GLU A 8 -17.36 -6.96 -1.43
CA GLU A 8 -18.68 -6.31 -1.41
C GLU A 8 -18.60 -4.88 -0.84
N ILE A 9 -17.61 -4.10 -1.28
CA ILE A 9 -17.48 -2.71 -0.85
C ILE A 9 -18.09 -1.74 -1.87
N ASN A 10 -18.56 -0.60 -1.34
CA ASN A 10 -19.12 0.46 -2.17
C ASN A 10 -18.11 1.01 -3.16
N GLN A 11 -18.58 1.40 -4.34
CA GLN A 11 -17.81 2.16 -5.30
C GLN A 11 -18.21 3.62 -5.25
N ILE A 12 -17.23 4.51 -5.18
CA ILE A 12 -17.46 5.95 -5.18
C ILE A 12 -16.55 6.64 -6.19
N SER A 13 -16.96 7.84 -6.62
CA SER A 13 -16.14 8.65 -7.53
C SER A 13 -14.89 9.19 -6.83
N TYR A 14 -13.88 9.57 -7.61
CA TYR A 14 -12.67 10.20 -7.09
C TYR A 14 -12.98 11.47 -6.27
N GLU A 15 -13.93 12.28 -6.71
CA GLU A 15 -14.32 13.50 -5.99
C GLU A 15 -14.97 13.20 -4.64
N GLN A 16 -15.78 12.13 -4.55
CA GLN A 16 -16.31 11.66 -3.26
C GLN A 16 -15.19 11.08 -2.39
N ALA A 17 -14.32 10.23 -2.98
CA ALA A 17 -13.19 9.64 -2.26
C ALA A 17 -12.30 10.70 -1.62
N LYS A 18 -12.03 11.81 -2.33
CA LYS A 18 -11.27 12.95 -1.77
C LYS A 18 -11.88 13.54 -0.49
N GLN A 19 -13.18 13.45 -0.29
CA GLN A 19 -13.83 13.94 0.93
C GLN A 19 -13.69 12.97 2.10
N GLU A 20 -13.69 11.67 1.80
CA GLU A 20 -13.71 10.58 2.78
C GLU A 20 -12.31 10.14 3.24
N ILE A 21 -11.30 10.22 2.35
CA ILE A 21 -9.93 9.81 2.66
C ILE A 21 -9.35 10.67 3.78
N GLN A 22 -8.74 10.02 4.74
CA GLN A 22 -8.01 10.65 5.85
C GLN A 22 -6.52 10.33 5.76
N THR A 23 -5.73 11.15 6.44
CA THR A 23 -4.29 10.90 6.62
C THR A 23 -4.08 9.60 7.40
N GLY A 24 -3.24 8.71 6.88
CA GLY A 24 -2.99 7.38 7.43
C GLY A 24 -3.87 6.28 6.82
N ASP A 25 -4.81 6.61 5.92
CA ASP A 25 -5.51 5.59 5.15
C ASP A 25 -4.56 4.81 4.26
N ILE A 26 -4.94 3.57 3.97
CA ILE A 26 -4.17 2.63 3.18
C ILE A 26 -4.75 2.58 1.77
N LEU A 27 -3.89 2.82 0.79
CA LEU A 27 -4.15 2.53 -0.62
C LEU A 27 -3.83 1.07 -0.87
N LEU A 28 -4.72 0.32 -1.49
CA LEU A 28 -4.50 -1.03 -1.99
C LEU A 28 -4.85 -1.08 -3.47
N CYS A 29 -3.97 -1.64 -4.28
CA CYS A 29 -4.17 -1.72 -5.73
C CYS A 29 -4.20 -3.17 -6.23
N SER A 30 -5.12 -3.43 -7.17
CA SER A 30 -5.20 -4.66 -7.93
C SER A 30 -4.83 -4.36 -9.39
N GLY A 31 -3.52 -4.36 -9.70
CA GLY A 31 -3.02 -4.05 -11.04
C GLY A 31 -3.17 -5.20 -12.02
N HIS A 32 -3.20 -4.87 -13.32
CA HIS A 32 -3.21 -5.82 -14.43
C HIS A 32 -1.88 -5.83 -15.20
N TYR A 33 -0.80 -5.37 -14.57
CA TYR A 33 0.55 -5.47 -15.10
C TYR A 33 1.14 -6.85 -14.84
N LEU A 34 2.14 -7.26 -15.64
CA LEU A 34 2.74 -8.60 -15.52
C LEU A 34 3.27 -8.89 -14.11
N VAL A 35 4.00 -7.95 -13.51
CA VAL A 35 4.52 -8.09 -12.14
C VAL A 35 3.39 -8.14 -11.12
N SER A 36 2.34 -7.32 -11.29
CA SER A 36 1.16 -7.34 -10.44
C SER A 36 0.47 -8.71 -10.44
N GLU A 37 0.31 -9.33 -11.60
CA GLU A 37 -0.27 -10.67 -11.72
C GLU A 37 0.57 -11.74 -11.03
N LEU A 38 1.90 -11.62 -11.10
CA LEU A 38 2.81 -12.53 -10.39
C LEU A 38 2.69 -12.39 -8.88
N ILE A 39 2.65 -11.16 -8.36
CA ILE A 39 2.48 -10.88 -6.92
C ILE A 39 1.13 -11.45 -6.43
N LYS A 40 0.03 -11.15 -7.13
CA LYS A 40 -1.31 -11.65 -6.79
C LYS A 40 -1.36 -13.17 -6.75
N LYS A 41 -0.75 -13.81 -7.73
CA LYS A 41 -0.68 -15.29 -7.80
C LYS A 41 0.17 -15.87 -6.68
N ALA A 42 1.30 -15.24 -6.37
CA ALA A 42 2.21 -15.71 -5.31
C ALA A 42 1.60 -15.58 -3.91
N SER A 43 0.82 -14.51 -3.68
CA SER A 43 0.16 -14.24 -2.38
C SER A 43 -1.26 -14.80 -2.26
N ASP A 44 -1.79 -15.42 -3.32
CA ASP A 44 -3.20 -15.86 -3.41
C ASP A 44 -4.16 -14.70 -3.05
N SER A 45 -3.89 -13.52 -3.59
CA SER A 45 -4.57 -12.26 -3.28
C SER A 45 -5.05 -11.54 -4.52
N ILE A 46 -5.99 -10.61 -4.32
CA ILE A 46 -6.37 -9.63 -5.33
C ILE A 46 -5.43 -8.42 -5.37
N PHE A 47 -4.61 -8.21 -4.35
CA PHE A 47 -3.75 -7.04 -4.21
C PHE A 47 -2.32 -7.29 -4.66
N SER A 48 -1.77 -6.33 -5.41
CA SER A 48 -0.41 -6.35 -5.92
C SER A 48 0.44 -5.18 -5.44
N HIS A 49 -0.18 -4.15 -4.86
CA HIS A 49 0.51 -2.95 -4.41
C HIS A 49 -0.21 -2.30 -3.23
N VAL A 50 0.53 -1.59 -2.40
CA VAL A 50 0.04 -0.87 -1.23
C VAL A 50 0.83 0.42 -1.02
N GLY A 51 0.14 1.46 -0.52
CA GLY A 51 0.72 2.74 -0.14
C GLY A 51 -0.01 3.37 1.04
N VAL A 52 0.53 4.48 1.54
CA VAL A 52 -0.09 5.27 2.62
C VAL A 52 -0.58 6.59 2.06
N LEU A 53 -1.77 7.02 2.49
CA LEU A 53 -2.39 8.24 2.02
C LEU A 53 -2.17 9.40 3.01
N PHE A 54 -1.81 10.54 2.45
CA PHE A 54 -1.65 11.78 3.19
C PHE A 54 -2.55 12.86 2.60
N ARG A 55 -3.41 13.45 3.44
CA ARG A 55 -4.24 14.59 3.04
C ARG A 55 -3.49 15.89 3.24
N TRP A 56 -3.25 16.61 2.16
CA TRP A 56 -2.68 17.95 2.21
C TRP A 56 -3.62 18.96 1.53
N ASN A 57 -4.33 19.72 2.33
CA ASN A 57 -5.41 20.61 1.86
C ASN A 57 -6.43 19.82 1.00
N ASN A 58 -6.60 20.22 -0.26
CA ASN A 58 -7.49 19.57 -1.22
C ASN A 58 -6.82 18.43 -2.02
N HIS A 59 -5.58 18.08 -1.69
CA HIS A 59 -4.85 17.02 -2.36
C HIS A 59 -4.74 15.78 -1.48
N ILE A 60 -4.83 14.63 -2.11
CA ILE A 60 -4.45 13.36 -1.50
C ILE A 60 -3.14 12.92 -2.13
N ILE A 61 -2.13 12.75 -1.30
CA ILE A 61 -0.80 12.29 -1.69
C ILE A 61 -0.69 10.82 -1.33
N ILE A 62 -0.17 10.03 -2.24
CA ILE A 62 0.24 8.64 -2.00
C ILE A 62 1.72 8.67 -1.68
N LEU A 63 2.09 8.04 -0.58
CA LEU A 63 3.47 7.69 -0.25
C LEU A 63 3.62 6.20 -0.48
N GLU A 64 4.53 5.81 -1.34
CA GLU A 64 4.65 4.44 -1.83
C GLU A 64 6.07 4.10 -2.25
N SER A 65 6.40 2.81 -2.29
CA SER A 65 7.62 2.32 -2.93
C SER A 65 7.26 1.57 -4.22
N VAL A 66 7.84 1.97 -5.35
CA VAL A 66 7.57 1.41 -6.68
C VAL A 66 8.85 1.01 -7.39
N GLU A 67 8.76 0.03 -8.29
CA GLU A 67 9.90 -0.63 -8.93
C GLU A 67 10.86 0.33 -9.64
N ASP A 68 10.34 1.34 -10.33
CA ASP A 68 11.18 2.21 -11.16
C ASP A 68 11.72 3.45 -10.43
N ASP A 69 10.97 3.97 -9.46
CA ASP A 69 11.28 5.22 -8.77
C ASP A 69 11.68 5.05 -7.29
N GLY A 70 11.59 3.83 -6.74
CA GLY A 70 11.79 3.62 -5.30
C GLY A 70 10.68 4.26 -4.47
N VAL A 71 11.06 4.80 -3.30
CA VAL A 71 10.11 5.48 -2.42
C VAL A 71 9.82 6.88 -2.95
N ARG A 72 8.56 7.15 -3.23
CA ARG A 72 8.11 8.41 -3.83
C ARG A 72 6.81 8.95 -3.21
N ALA A 73 6.51 10.22 -3.51
CA ALA A 73 5.28 10.89 -3.17
C ALA A 73 4.59 11.36 -4.45
N VAL A 74 3.38 10.89 -4.73
CA VAL A 74 2.62 11.28 -5.92
C VAL A 74 1.17 11.63 -5.56
N PRO A 75 0.50 12.56 -6.25
CA PRO A 75 -0.91 12.82 -5.99
C PRO A 75 -1.78 11.64 -6.43
N LEU A 76 -2.84 11.33 -5.69
CA LEU A 76 -3.79 10.27 -6.06
C LEU A 76 -4.42 10.53 -7.44
N SER A 77 -4.55 11.80 -7.84
CA SER A 77 -4.98 12.18 -9.20
C SER A 77 -4.08 11.64 -10.31
N HIS A 78 -2.81 11.35 -10.00
CA HIS A 78 -1.88 10.71 -10.93
C HIS A 78 -2.38 9.32 -11.34
N TYR A 79 -2.84 8.53 -10.37
CA TYR A 79 -3.46 7.22 -10.61
C TYR A 79 -4.77 7.31 -11.40
N MET A 80 -5.52 8.38 -11.20
CA MET A 80 -6.84 8.56 -11.82
C MET A 80 -6.78 9.04 -13.26
N TYR A 81 -5.76 9.83 -13.64
CA TYR A 81 -5.80 10.58 -14.91
C TYR A 81 -4.51 10.54 -15.73
N ASN A 82 -3.39 10.21 -15.13
CA ASN A 82 -2.09 10.31 -15.82
C ASN A 82 -1.05 9.39 -15.20
N TYR A 83 -1.39 8.11 -15.03
CA TYR A 83 -0.49 7.14 -14.41
C TYR A 83 0.81 7.02 -15.20
N GLU A 84 1.96 7.17 -14.52
CA GLU A 84 3.32 7.12 -15.11
C GLU A 84 3.48 8.03 -16.35
N ASN A 85 2.83 9.19 -16.34
CA ASN A 85 2.84 10.15 -17.45
C ASN A 85 2.34 9.59 -18.80
N SER A 86 1.60 8.51 -18.77
CA SER A 86 1.03 7.83 -19.96
C SER A 86 -0.16 8.56 -20.57
N LYS A 87 -0.75 9.57 -19.85
CA LYS A 87 -2.05 10.18 -20.12
C LYS A 87 -3.24 9.23 -19.97
N GLU A 88 -3.00 8.06 -19.43
CA GLU A 88 -4.00 7.07 -19.11
C GLU A 88 -4.13 6.92 -17.59
N LYS A 89 -5.26 6.39 -17.13
CA LYS A 89 -5.44 6.02 -15.74
C LYS A 89 -4.65 4.74 -15.39
N TYR A 90 -4.46 4.50 -14.12
CA TYR A 90 -3.92 3.24 -13.61
C TYR A 90 -4.72 2.04 -14.17
N ASN A 91 -4.01 1.07 -14.72
CA ASN A 91 -4.62 -0.14 -15.25
C ASN A 91 -4.84 -1.16 -14.12
N GLY A 92 -5.93 -0.97 -13.40
CA GLY A 92 -6.27 -1.81 -12.25
C GLY A 92 -7.36 -1.19 -11.39
N GLU A 93 -7.64 -1.80 -10.26
CA GLU A 93 -8.61 -1.33 -9.29
C GLU A 93 -7.91 -0.70 -8.09
N ILE A 94 -8.52 0.35 -7.53
CA ILE A 94 -8.00 1.12 -6.41
C ILE A 94 -8.98 1.02 -5.25
N TYR A 95 -8.49 0.49 -4.13
CA TYR A 95 -9.24 0.29 -2.90
C TYR A 95 -8.66 1.15 -1.79
N ILE A 96 -9.52 1.68 -0.95
CA ILE A 96 -9.13 2.44 0.23
C ILE A 96 -9.58 1.67 1.47
N ALA A 97 -8.67 1.55 2.41
CA ALA A 97 -8.90 0.91 3.70
C ALA A 97 -8.36 1.79 4.83
N ARG A 98 -8.80 1.53 6.06
CA ARG A 98 -8.35 2.24 7.26
C ARG A 98 -8.06 1.26 8.37
N HIS A 99 -6.93 1.42 9.04
CA HIS A 99 -6.66 0.70 10.27
C HIS A 99 -7.48 1.30 11.42
N LYS A 100 -8.05 0.47 12.30
CA LYS A 100 -8.95 0.93 13.39
C LYS A 100 -8.29 1.93 14.33
N GLU A 101 -6.98 1.84 14.54
CA GLU A 101 -6.24 2.77 15.39
C GLU A 101 -6.16 4.18 14.77
N ILE A 102 -6.38 4.31 13.46
CA ILE A 102 -6.49 5.61 12.77
C ILE A 102 -7.85 6.26 13.03
N GLU A 103 -8.92 5.47 13.30
CA GLU A 103 -10.27 5.99 13.58
C GLU A 103 -10.38 6.66 14.95
N ASN A 104 -9.52 6.31 15.91
CA ASN A 104 -9.60 6.82 17.29
C ASN A 104 -9.03 8.23 17.41
N ASN A 105 -9.91 9.23 17.56
CA ASN A 105 -9.58 10.66 17.53
C ASN A 105 -8.50 11.13 18.54
N ASP A 106 -8.25 10.42 19.63
CA ASP A 106 -7.27 10.80 20.65
C ASP A 106 -5.82 10.44 20.27
N PHE A 107 -5.65 9.64 19.23
CA PHE A 107 -4.37 9.11 18.76
C PHE A 107 -3.67 10.02 17.75
N HIS A 108 -4.33 11.09 17.28
CA HIS A 108 -4.16 11.49 15.89
C HIS A 108 -3.00 12.38 15.54
N THR A 109 -2.56 13.31 16.34
CA THR A 109 -1.74 14.35 15.70
C THR A 109 -0.25 14.01 15.72
N GLU A 110 0.30 13.65 16.85
CA GLU A 110 1.76 13.47 16.97
C GLU A 110 2.25 12.15 16.36
N LYS A 111 1.58 11.04 16.64
CA LYS A 111 2.00 9.72 16.12
C LYS A 111 1.83 9.62 14.60
N ILE A 112 0.73 10.14 14.05
CA ILE A 112 0.55 10.20 12.60
C ILE A 112 1.61 11.09 11.94
N MET A 113 1.95 12.21 12.53
CA MET A 113 3.05 13.03 12.02
C MET A 113 4.38 12.29 12.02
N LYS A 114 4.71 11.54 13.09
CA LYS A 114 5.90 10.69 13.13
C LYS A 114 5.90 9.63 12.02
N MET A 115 4.75 9.04 11.72
CA MET A 115 4.62 8.11 10.58
C MET A 115 4.99 8.80 9.26
N PHE A 116 4.54 10.05 9.05
CA PHE A 116 4.89 10.80 7.84
C PHE A 116 6.32 11.29 7.84
N GLU A 117 6.86 11.73 8.95
CA GLU A 117 8.29 12.06 9.09
C GLU A 117 9.13 10.85 8.67
N LYS A 118 8.79 9.66 9.17
CA LYS A 118 9.46 8.42 8.78
C LYS A 118 9.32 8.12 7.28
N ALA A 119 8.12 8.30 6.72
CA ALA A 119 7.91 8.13 5.28
C ALA A 119 8.74 9.12 4.44
N MET A 120 8.89 10.37 4.92
CA MET A 120 9.73 11.38 4.26
C MET A 120 11.21 11.03 4.33
N ASP A 121 11.70 10.44 5.43
CA ASP A 121 13.07 9.96 5.57
C ASP A 121 13.42 8.84 4.56
N PHE A 122 12.41 8.16 4.07
CA PHE A 122 12.57 7.10 3.07
C PHE A 122 12.50 7.61 1.63
N LEU A 123 12.09 8.86 1.38
CA LEU A 123 11.99 9.37 0.01
C LEU A 123 13.32 9.24 -0.75
N ASN A 124 13.22 8.86 -2.03
CA ASN A 124 14.33 8.59 -2.94
C ASN A 124 15.22 7.38 -2.56
N ARG A 125 14.81 6.54 -1.59
CA ARG A 125 15.46 5.24 -1.42
C ARG A 125 15.09 4.31 -2.56
N ASN A 126 16.04 3.50 -2.95
CA ASN A 126 15.85 2.56 -4.05
C ASN A 126 14.82 1.48 -3.70
N TYR A 127 14.19 0.98 -4.74
CA TYR A 127 13.36 -0.21 -4.66
C TYR A 127 14.22 -1.45 -4.88
N ASP A 128 14.04 -2.49 -4.07
CA ASP A 128 14.73 -3.77 -4.29
C ASP A 128 14.12 -4.51 -5.50
N LYS A 129 14.65 -4.20 -6.68
CA LYS A 129 14.23 -4.85 -7.93
C LYS A 129 14.54 -6.36 -7.94
N ASP A 130 15.63 -6.74 -7.31
CA ASP A 130 16.04 -8.13 -7.21
C ASP A 130 15.17 -8.90 -6.20
N GLU A 131 14.62 -8.22 -5.21
CA GLU A 131 13.82 -8.84 -4.16
C GLU A 131 12.48 -9.34 -4.69
N ILE A 132 11.77 -8.63 -5.57
CA ILE A 132 10.51 -9.15 -6.16
C ILE A 132 10.76 -10.45 -6.92
N ALA A 133 11.77 -10.49 -7.76
CA ALA A 133 12.09 -11.71 -8.49
C ALA A 133 12.46 -12.85 -7.53
N LYS A 134 13.19 -12.54 -6.47
CA LYS A 134 13.55 -13.47 -5.39
C LYS A 134 12.34 -13.86 -4.57
N ILE A 135 11.46 -12.94 -4.19
CA ILE A 135 10.23 -13.21 -3.45
C ILE A 135 9.34 -14.16 -4.26
N VAL A 136 9.08 -13.86 -5.52
CA VAL A 136 8.27 -14.72 -6.40
C VAL A 136 8.90 -16.11 -6.56
N ALA A 137 10.22 -16.18 -6.77
CA ALA A 137 10.93 -17.45 -6.86
C ALA A 137 10.94 -18.22 -5.54
N ARG A 138 11.11 -17.53 -4.42
CA ARG A 138 11.17 -18.12 -3.08
C ARG A 138 9.81 -18.60 -2.59
N ILE A 139 8.74 -17.83 -2.81
CA ILE A 139 7.36 -18.26 -2.51
C ILE A 139 7.03 -19.50 -3.34
N GLY A 140 7.39 -19.53 -4.63
CA GLY A 140 7.17 -20.69 -5.49
C GLY A 140 7.98 -21.92 -5.12
N LEU A 141 9.15 -21.76 -4.50
CA LEU A 141 10.07 -22.86 -4.13
C LEU A 141 10.11 -23.14 -2.62
N GLY A 142 9.50 -22.29 -1.78
CA GLY A 142 9.51 -22.42 -0.32
C GLY A 142 10.89 -22.27 0.32
N ILE A 143 11.82 -21.52 -0.31
CA ILE A 143 13.20 -21.36 0.14
C ILE A 143 13.58 -19.89 0.32
N GLY A 144 14.34 -19.63 1.39
CA GLY A 144 14.89 -18.31 1.69
C GLY A 144 14.29 -17.68 2.94
N ARG A 145 14.87 -16.55 3.33
CA ARG A 145 14.37 -15.68 4.41
C ARG A 145 14.56 -14.23 3.98
N HIS A 146 13.64 -13.39 4.43
CA HIS A 146 13.78 -11.95 4.33
C HIS A 146 15.10 -11.48 4.93
N LYS A 147 15.74 -10.49 4.31
CA LYS A 147 16.88 -9.77 4.84
C LYS A 147 16.45 -8.34 5.13
N ASP A 148 16.81 -7.86 6.32
CA ASP A 148 16.75 -6.44 6.63
C ASP A 148 17.88 -5.73 5.86
N ASP A 149 17.50 -4.93 4.87
CA ASP A 149 18.38 -4.02 4.14
C ASP A 149 17.70 -2.65 3.96
N ASP A 150 18.39 -1.70 3.34
CA ASP A 150 17.87 -0.34 3.17
C ASP A 150 16.99 -0.16 1.92
N GLU A 151 16.57 -1.26 1.29
CA GLU A 151 15.70 -1.28 0.11
C GLU A 151 14.33 -1.82 0.51
N TYR A 152 13.25 -1.17 0.05
CA TYR A 152 11.90 -1.47 0.49
C TYR A 152 10.99 -1.80 -0.66
N ILE A 153 10.32 -2.96 -0.59
CA ILE A 153 9.12 -3.20 -1.40
C ILE A 153 7.93 -2.40 -0.81
N CYS A 154 6.87 -2.25 -1.57
CA CYS A 154 5.71 -1.41 -1.20
C CYS A 154 5.12 -1.76 0.18
N SER A 155 5.01 -3.03 0.51
CA SER A 155 4.43 -3.49 1.78
C SER A 155 5.38 -3.34 2.96
N GLU A 156 6.69 -3.47 2.77
CA GLU A 156 7.69 -3.21 3.81
C GLU A 156 7.75 -1.73 4.15
N PHE A 157 7.70 -0.86 3.13
CA PHE A 157 7.61 0.57 3.33
C PHE A 157 6.39 0.96 4.19
N VAL A 158 5.21 0.39 3.87
CA VAL A 158 3.99 0.66 4.65
C VAL A 158 4.11 0.11 6.07
N ASP A 159 4.64 -1.09 6.26
CA ASP A 159 4.88 -1.69 7.58
C ASP A 159 5.78 -0.80 8.45
N GLU A 160 6.90 -0.32 7.89
CA GLU A 160 7.82 0.60 8.58
C GLU A 160 7.14 1.93 8.97
N CYS A 161 6.27 2.46 8.12
CA CYS A 161 5.46 3.63 8.45
C CYS A 161 4.51 3.36 9.63
N PHE A 162 3.81 2.23 9.60
CA PHE A 162 2.83 1.85 10.63
C PHE A 162 3.48 1.46 11.97
N LYS A 163 4.71 1.01 11.99
CA LYS A 163 5.49 0.79 13.24
C LYS A 163 5.63 2.06 14.09
N GLN A 164 5.61 3.25 13.47
CA GLN A 164 5.60 4.52 14.21
C GLN A 164 4.31 4.72 15.02
N LEU A 165 3.26 4.00 14.67
CA LEU A 165 1.98 3.94 15.38
C LEU A 165 1.92 2.76 16.37
N GLU A 166 3.02 2.04 16.58
CA GLU A 166 3.08 0.79 17.35
C GLU A 166 2.18 -0.31 16.76
N ILE A 167 1.97 -0.26 15.44
CA ILE A 167 1.20 -1.23 14.67
C ILE A 167 2.19 -2.10 13.90
N GLU A 168 2.13 -3.41 14.11
CA GLU A 168 2.93 -4.40 13.40
C GLU A 168 1.99 -5.34 12.63
N PHE A 169 2.15 -5.40 11.32
CA PHE A 169 1.42 -6.35 10.49
C PHE A 169 2.05 -7.74 10.56
N LEU A 170 1.21 -8.77 10.45
CA LEU A 170 1.69 -10.15 10.44
C LEU A 170 2.55 -10.42 9.20
N ARG A 171 3.65 -11.10 9.41
CA ARG A 171 4.56 -11.56 8.36
C ARG A 171 4.34 -13.06 8.10
N ASP A 172 4.72 -13.53 6.93
CA ASP A 172 4.72 -14.96 6.66
C ASP A 172 5.79 -15.71 7.47
N SER A 173 5.82 -17.04 7.35
CA SER A 173 6.79 -17.89 8.07
C SER A 173 8.25 -17.65 7.66
N MET A 174 8.51 -16.96 6.55
CA MET A 174 9.83 -16.60 6.05
C MET A 174 10.23 -15.16 6.40
N GLY A 175 9.33 -14.40 7.04
CA GLY A 175 9.54 -13.01 7.44
C GLY A 175 9.14 -11.97 6.39
N TYR A 176 8.53 -12.38 5.27
CA TYR A 176 8.05 -11.44 4.25
C TYR A 176 6.71 -10.84 4.63
N ILE A 177 6.53 -9.58 4.23
CA ILE A 177 5.23 -8.91 4.26
C ILE A 177 4.81 -8.58 2.82
N LEU A 178 3.58 -8.92 2.47
CA LEU A 178 3.00 -8.67 1.15
C LEU A 178 1.75 -7.80 1.32
N PRO A 179 1.25 -7.14 0.25
CA PRO A 179 0.01 -6.36 0.31
C PRO A 179 -1.17 -7.14 0.91
N GLU A 180 -1.22 -8.46 0.68
CA GLU A 180 -2.20 -9.38 1.29
C GLU A 180 -2.17 -9.37 2.82
N HIS A 181 -0.99 -9.39 3.43
CA HIS A 181 -0.86 -9.43 4.89
C HIS A 181 -1.43 -8.16 5.53
N ILE A 182 -1.18 -7.00 4.92
CA ILE A 182 -1.76 -5.72 5.36
C ILE A 182 -3.27 -5.71 5.14
N ALA A 183 -3.72 -6.11 3.96
CA ALA A 183 -5.14 -6.15 3.62
C ALA A 183 -5.93 -7.16 4.47
N ALA A 184 -5.33 -8.30 4.82
CA ALA A 184 -5.95 -9.36 5.61
C ALA A 184 -6.03 -9.04 7.11
N ASP A 185 -5.24 -8.10 7.62
CA ASP A 185 -5.26 -7.73 9.04
C ASP A 185 -6.68 -7.41 9.51
N SER A 186 -7.09 -7.98 10.65
CA SER A 186 -8.44 -7.86 11.18
C SER A 186 -8.80 -6.43 11.62
N ASN A 187 -7.79 -5.61 11.85
CA ASN A 187 -7.93 -4.20 12.24
C ASN A 187 -7.97 -3.26 11.02
N VAL A 188 -7.67 -3.76 9.83
CA VAL A 188 -7.80 -3.02 8.58
C VAL A 188 -9.20 -3.21 8.02
N LYS A 189 -9.99 -2.13 7.97
CA LYS A 189 -11.34 -2.13 7.44
C LYS A 189 -11.36 -1.60 6.01
N PRO A 190 -11.98 -2.31 5.06
CA PRO A 190 -12.29 -1.75 3.74
C PRO A 190 -13.23 -0.55 3.89
N LEU A 191 -12.98 0.52 3.16
CA LEU A 191 -13.85 1.69 3.11
C LEU A 191 -14.66 1.72 1.80
N PHE A 192 -13.95 1.80 0.68
CA PHE A 192 -14.56 1.87 -0.64
C PHE A 192 -13.53 1.56 -1.74
N ARG A 193 -14.05 1.32 -2.94
CA ARG A 193 -13.28 1.26 -4.18
C ARG A 193 -13.53 2.54 -4.99
N ILE A 194 -12.48 3.11 -5.58
CA ILE A 194 -12.61 4.29 -6.42
C ILE A 194 -12.84 3.85 -7.86
N TYR A 195 -13.87 4.41 -8.51
CA TYR A 195 -14.02 4.30 -9.96
C TYR A 195 -13.60 5.61 -10.64
N SER A 196 -13.03 5.50 -11.80
CA SER A 196 -12.64 6.61 -12.68
C SER A 196 -13.60 6.72 -13.84
#